data_6f5a3c81216d7cff5f15aeffd00dc5de
#
_entry.id   6f5a3c81216d7cff5f15aeffd00dc5de
#
_cell.length_a   1.000
_cell.length_b   1.000
_cell.length_c   1.000
_cell.angle_alpha   90.00
_cell.angle_beta   90.00
_cell.angle_gamma   90.00
#
_symmetry.space_group_name_H-M   'P 1'
#
loop_
_entity.id
_entity.type
_entity.pdbx_description
1 polymer ?
#
loop_
_entity_poly.entity_id
_entity_poly.type
_entity_poly.pdbx_seq_one_letter_code
_entity_poly.pdbx_strand_id
1 'polypeptide(L)'
;MPDALLARAVQPLPAALLNLFKRGSPLTLDRDEHLATIEAIHSGLAGLNYISNEQIATAVFLAYHLDKPVLIEGPPGVGKTELAKSVADMLGISCIRLQCYEGLDESKAIYEWKYGKQLLYTQVLKETLGEILDGAKGLTESVAKLHEFGDVFFSEEFLEPRPLMKA
;
A
#
# COMPACT_ATOMS: atom_id res chain seq x y z
N MET A 1 -17.10 -5.00 32.60
CA MET A 1 -17.70 -4.93 31.27
C MET A 1 -16.71 -4.30 30.31
N PRO A 2 -16.00 -5.10 29.50
CA PRO A 2 -15.28 -4.61 28.33
C PRO A 2 -15.47 -5.57 27.14
N ASP A 3 -16.69 -5.65 26.54
CA ASP A 3 -16.96 -6.58 25.43
C ASP A 3 -17.70 -5.93 24.24
N ALA A 4 -17.61 -4.61 24.10
CA ALA A 4 -18.38 -3.90 23.06
C ALA A 4 -17.54 -3.31 21.90
N LEU A 5 -16.24 -3.65 21.74
CA LEU A 5 -15.38 -3.02 20.75
C LEU A 5 -14.85 -3.95 19.65
N LEU A 6 -15.28 -5.23 19.63
CA LEU A 6 -14.73 -6.24 18.70
C LEU A 6 -15.65 -6.63 17.54
N ALA A 7 -16.78 -5.97 17.35
CA ALA A 7 -17.74 -6.30 16.29
C ALA A 7 -17.94 -5.16 15.28
N ARG A 8 -16.86 -4.51 14.82
CA ARG A 8 -16.94 -3.75 13.57
C ARG A 8 -16.47 -4.65 12.45
N ALA A 9 -17.44 -5.26 11.77
CA ALA A 9 -17.24 -6.06 10.58
C ALA A 9 -16.30 -5.34 9.62
N VAL A 10 -15.16 -5.97 9.31
CA VAL A 10 -14.30 -5.61 8.19
C VAL A 10 -15.18 -5.73 6.94
N GLN A 11 -15.56 -4.59 6.35
CA GLN A 11 -16.28 -4.61 5.10
C GLN A 11 -15.38 -5.25 4.03
N PRO A 12 -15.92 -6.13 3.18
CA PRO A 12 -15.13 -6.71 2.11
C PRO A 12 -14.59 -5.60 1.20
N LEU A 13 -13.31 -5.68 0.90
CA LEU A 13 -12.63 -4.80 -0.06
C LEU A 13 -13.42 -4.75 -1.37
N PRO A 14 -13.58 -3.57 -1.99
CA PRO A 14 -14.25 -3.43 -3.28
C PRO A 14 -13.64 -4.39 -4.31
N ALA A 15 -14.49 -5.01 -5.13
CA ALA A 15 -14.08 -5.97 -6.17
C ALA A 15 -12.99 -5.43 -7.12
N ALA A 16 -12.88 -4.11 -7.27
CA ALA A 16 -11.84 -3.44 -8.04
C ALA A 16 -10.43 -3.63 -7.43
N LEU A 17 -10.31 -3.63 -6.09
CA LEU A 17 -9.05 -3.91 -5.38
C LEU A 17 -8.69 -5.40 -5.44
N LEU A 18 -9.67 -6.29 -5.42
CA LEU A 18 -9.45 -7.73 -5.59
C LEU A 18 -8.89 -8.09 -6.97
N ASN A 19 -9.28 -7.34 -8.02
CA ASN A 19 -8.79 -7.55 -9.38
C ASN A 19 -7.37 -7.01 -9.62
N LEU A 20 -6.87 -6.08 -8.79
CA LEU A 20 -5.47 -5.64 -8.84
C LEU A 20 -4.52 -6.76 -8.37
N PHE A 21 -4.95 -7.59 -7.42
CA PHE A 21 -4.20 -8.77 -6.99
C PHE A 21 -4.21 -9.92 -8.02
N LYS A 22 -5.14 -9.91 -8.98
CA LYS A 22 -5.29 -10.95 -10.02
C LYS A 22 -4.54 -10.68 -11.33
N ARG A 23 -3.91 -9.52 -11.51
CA ARG A 23 -3.11 -9.25 -12.73
C ARG A 23 -1.74 -9.90 -12.63
N GLY A 24 -1.74 -11.18 -13.03
CA GLY A 24 -0.61 -12.09 -13.04
C GLY A 24 0.57 -11.64 -13.89
N SER A 25 1.72 -11.73 -13.29
CA SER A 25 2.99 -12.01 -13.96
C SER A 25 3.02 -13.47 -14.45
N PRO A 26 3.79 -13.85 -15.49
CA PRO A 26 3.82 -15.19 -16.08
C PRO A 26 4.48 -16.30 -15.21
N LEU A 27 4.51 -16.14 -13.89
CA LEU A 27 5.07 -17.09 -12.92
C LEU A 27 4.00 -17.86 -12.13
N THR A 28 2.79 -17.98 -12.66
CA THR A 28 1.64 -18.55 -11.95
C THR A 28 1.74 -20.06 -11.69
N LEU A 29 2.45 -20.82 -12.53
CA LEU A 29 2.57 -22.27 -12.38
C LEU A 29 3.35 -22.72 -11.14
N ASP A 30 4.37 -21.96 -10.74
CA ASP A 30 5.24 -22.28 -9.59
C ASP A 30 4.59 -21.91 -8.24
N ARG A 31 3.75 -20.88 -8.23
CA ARG A 31 3.06 -20.40 -7.00
C ARG A 31 2.01 -21.39 -6.51
N ASP A 32 1.25 -21.96 -7.44
CA ASP A 32 0.20 -22.92 -7.10
C ASP A 32 0.79 -24.20 -6.50
N GLU A 33 2.00 -24.61 -6.92
CA GLU A 33 2.70 -25.76 -6.36
C GLU A 33 3.14 -25.54 -4.91
N HIS A 34 3.68 -24.37 -4.59
CA HIS A 34 4.09 -24.00 -3.21
C HIS A 34 2.91 -23.89 -2.23
N LEU A 35 1.73 -23.62 -2.71
CA LEU A 35 0.51 -23.43 -1.90
C LEU A 35 -0.49 -24.58 -2.05
N ALA A 36 -0.13 -25.65 -2.79
CA ALA A 36 -1.03 -26.76 -3.10
C ALA A 36 -1.45 -27.56 -1.86
N THR A 37 -0.56 -27.69 -0.89
CA THR A 37 -0.82 -28.45 0.34
C THR A 37 -0.24 -27.75 1.57
N ILE A 38 -0.75 -28.09 2.75
CA ILE A 38 -0.24 -27.57 4.03
C ILE A 38 1.22 -27.99 4.23
N GLU A 39 1.58 -29.20 3.83
CA GLU A 39 2.95 -29.73 3.90
C GLU A 39 3.91 -28.97 2.97
N ALA A 40 3.46 -28.60 1.78
CA ALA A 40 4.26 -27.81 0.84
C ALA A 40 4.58 -26.43 1.43
N ILE A 41 3.58 -25.77 2.03
CA ILE A 41 3.76 -24.48 2.72
C ILE A 41 4.73 -24.63 3.90
N HIS A 42 4.53 -25.64 4.75
CA HIS A 42 5.41 -25.89 5.89
C HIS A 42 6.86 -26.10 5.45
N SER A 43 7.08 -26.91 4.41
CA SER A 43 8.41 -27.21 3.84
C SER A 43 9.04 -25.97 3.17
N GLY A 44 8.24 -25.20 2.43
CA GLY A 44 8.69 -23.97 1.79
C GLY A 44 9.13 -22.91 2.80
N LEU A 45 8.37 -22.70 3.87
CA LEU A 45 8.71 -21.80 4.96
C LEU A 45 9.97 -22.28 5.70
N ALA A 46 10.10 -23.57 5.96
CA ALA A 46 11.29 -24.16 6.59
C ALA A 46 12.54 -23.95 5.71
N GLY A 47 12.43 -24.06 4.39
CA GLY A 47 13.51 -23.76 3.45
C GLY A 47 14.01 -22.32 3.51
N LEU A 48 13.18 -21.39 3.96
CA LEU A 48 13.49 -19.97 4.19
C LEU A 48 13.88 -19.68 5.66
N ASN A 49 14.19 -20.71 6.43
CA ASN A 49 14.53 -20.62 7.86
C ASN A 49 13.40 -20.05 8.74
N TYR A 50 12.16 -20.13 8.29
CA TYR A 50 11.01 -19.77 9.11
C TYR A 50 10.42 -21.03 9.77
N ILE A 51 10.42 -21.05 11.10
CA ILE A 51 9.87 -22.17 11.89
C ILE A 51 8.37 -21.97 12.00
N SER A 52 7.60 -22.66 11.14
CA SER A 52 6.15 -22.67 11.18
C SER A 52 5.64 -23.88 11.99
N ASN A 53 4.45 -23.74 12.54
CA ASN A 53 3.67 -24.87 13.03
C ASN A 53 2.53 -25.18 12.03
N GLU A 54 1.84 -26.28 12.24
CA GLU A 54 0.72 -26.72 11.39
C GLU A 54 -0.39 -25.66 11.31
N GLN A 55 -0.67 -24.94 12.41
CA GLN A 55 -1.70 -23.91 12.44
C GLN A 55 -1.33 -22.71 11.51
N ILE A 56 -0.07 -22.31 11.50
CA ILE A 56 0.41 -21.24 10.63
C ILE A 56 0.32 -21.67 9.17
N ALA A 57 0.79 -22.89 8.84
CA ALA A 57 0.73 -23.41 7.48
C ALA A 57 -0.73 -23.55 7.00
N THR A 58 -1.62 -24.05 7.85
CA THR A 58 -3.06 -24.13 7.57
C THR A 58 -3.68 -22.76 7.36
N ALA A 59 -3.34 -21.75 8.19
CA ALA A 59 -3.86 -20.40 8.03
C ALA A 59 -3.44 -19.78 6.69
N VAL A 60 -2.18 -19.94 6.27
CA VAL A 60 -1.68 -19.48 4.97
C VAL A 60 -2.38 -20.22 3.83
N PHE A 61 -2.55 -21.54 3.93
CA PHE A 61 -3.27 -22.36 2.96
C PHE A 61 -4.71 -21.87 2.77
N LEU A 62 -5.46 -21.72 3.87
CA LEU A 62 -6.84 -21.25 3.82
C LEU A 62 -6.96 -19.82 3.29
N ALA A 63 -6.05 -18.95 3.68
CA ALA A 63 -6.03 -17.56 3.20
C ALA A 63 -5.92 -17.50 1.68
N TYR A 64 -5.02 -18.29 1.12
CA TYR A 64 -4.82 -18.35 -0.33
C TYR A 64 -6.05 -18.93 -1.06
N HIS A 65 -6.52 -20.11 -0.64
CA HIS A 65 -7.61 -20.78 -1.34
C HIS A 65 -8.98 -20.13 -1.16
N LEU A 66 -9.18 -19.38 -0.08
CA LEU A 66 -10.44 -18.69 0.20
C LEU A 66 -10.40 -17.20 -0.18
N ASP A 67 -9.28 -16.69 -0.68
CA ASP A 67 -9.08 -15.24 -0.93
C ASP A 67 -9.39 -14.40 0.33
N LYS A 68 -8.86 -14.80 1.49
CA LYS A 68 -9.12 -14.11 2.76
C LYS A 68 -7.84 -13.56 3.38
N PRO A 69 -7.92 -12.40 4.04
CA PRO A 69 -6.79 -11.86 4.80
C PRO A 69 -6.52 -12.73 6.03
N VAL A 70 -5.25 -12.76 6.47
CA VAL A 70 -4.82 -13.42 7.70
C VAL A 70 -4.60 -12.36 8.78
N LEU A 71 -5.24 -12.52 9.93
CA LEU A 71 -4.92 -11.78 11.15
C LEU A 71 -3.95 -12.61 11.99
N ILE A 72 -2.78 -12.01 12.30
CA ILE A 72 -1.75 -12.66 13.11
C ILE A 72 -1.57 -11.89 14.39
N GLU A 73 -1.84 -12.51 15.51
CA GLU A 73 -1.69 -11.96 16.85
C GLU A 73 -0.62 -12.72 17.63
N GLY A 74 -0.05 -12.06 18.62
CA GLY A 74 0.95 -12.66 19.51
C GLY A 74 1.90 -11.62 20.08
N PRO A 75 2.74 -12.01 21.06
CA PRO A 75 3.70 -11.11 21.70
C PRO A 75 4.75 -10.59 20.71
N PRO A 76 5.47 -9.50 21.06
CA PRO A 76 6.60 -9.02 20.26
C PRO A 76 7.67 -10.11 20.07
N GLY A 77 8.33 -10.12 18.90
CA GLY A 77 9.46 -11.02 18.65
C GLY A 77 9.12 -12.43 18.17
N VAL A 78 7.85 -12.83 18.11
CA VAL A 78 7.45 -14.19 17.68
C VAL A 78 7.46 -14.42 16.16
N GLY A 79 7.96 -13.50 15.36
CA GLY A 79 8.10 -13.71 13.91
C GLY A 79 6.86 -13.31 13.08
N LYS A 80 5.88 -12.55 13.60
CA LYS A 80 4.67 -12.15 12.85
C LYS A 80 4.98 -11.45 11.50
N THR A 81 5.87 -10.48 11.53
CA THR A 81 6.30 -9.76 10.31
C THR A 81 7.15 -10.64 9.40
N GLU A 82 7.93 -11.53 9.99
CA GLU A 82 8.79 -12.44 9.23
C GLU A 82 7.97 -13.47 8.47
N LEU A 83 6.83 -13.93 8.99
CA LEU A 83 5.92 -14.78 8.24
C LEU A 83 5.50 -14.15 6.91
N ALA A 84 5.08 -12.88 6.92
CA ALA A 84 4.66 -12.19 5.70
C ALA A 84 5.80 -12.09 4.66
N LYS A 85 7.03 -11.82 5.11
CA LYS A 85 8.21 -11.80 4.23
C LYS A 85 8.52 -13.19 3.67
N SER A 86 8.57 -14.20 4.55
CA SER A 86 8.88 -15.57 4.13
C SER A 86 7.84 -16.12 3.14
N VAL A 87 6.55 -15.79 3.34
CA VAL A 87 5.51 -16.15 2.35
C VAL A 87 5.74 -15.41 1.03
N ALA A 88 6.05 -14.11 1.06
CA ALA A 88 6.32 -13.35 -0.15
C ALA A 88 7.57 -13.88 -0.90
N ASP A 89 8.64 -14.20 -0.16
CA ASP A 89 9.88 -14.77 -0.71
C ASP A 89 9.64 -16.16 -1.30
N MET A 90 8.85 -17.01 -0.62
CA MET A 90 8.44 -18.32 -1.10
C MET A 90 7.68 -18.23 -2.44
N LEU A 91 6.86 -17.21 -2.60
CA LEU A 91 6.07 -16.95 -3.80
C LEU A 91 6.80 -16.11 -4.87
N GLY A 92 8.02 -15.68 -4.60
CA GLY A 92 8.81 -14.82 -5.49
C GLY A 92 8.15 -13.46 -5.76
N ILE A 93 7.41 -12.91 -4.79
CA ILE A 93 6.71 -11.62 -4.90
C ILE A 93 7.26 -10.59 -3.92
N SER A 94 7.12 -9.31 -4.27
CA SER A 94 7.52 -8.23 -3.39
C SER A 94 6.55 -8.09 -2.22
N CYS A 95 7.08 -8.05 -1.00
CA CYS A 95 6.29 -7.76 0.20
C CYS A 95 6.08 -6.26 0.37
N ILE A 96 4.85 -5.79 0.21
CA ILE A 96 4.49 -4.40 0.44
C ILE A 96 4.07 -4.24 1.91
N ARG A 97 4.83 -3.41 2.65
CA ARG A 97 4.60 -3.20 4.08
C ARG A 97 3.96 -1.85 4.35
N LEU A 98 2.80 -1.85 4.99
CA LEU A 98 2.21 -0.67 5.60
C LEU A 98 2.33 -0.78 7.13
N GLN A 99 3.01 0.16 7.75
CA GLN A 99 3.05 0.26 9.20
C GLN A 99 2.02 1.29 9.66
N CYS A 100 1.01 0.84 10.40
CA CYS A 100 0.01 1.72 10.97
C CYS A 100 0.59 2.45 12.20
N TYR A 101 0.23 3.71 12.35
CA TYR A 101 0.58 4.57 13.47
C TYR A 101 -0.61 5.45 13.85
N GLU A 102 -0.58 6.05 15.02
CA GLU A 102 -1.62 6.96 15.47
C GLU A 102 -1.73 8.19 14.52
N GLY A 103 -2.94 8.47 14.04
CA GLY A 103 -3.18 9.54 13.06
C GLY A 103 -2.96 9.16 11.59
N LEU A 104 -2.72 7.87 11.29
CA LEU A 104 -2.79 7.38 9.91
C LEU A 104 -4.25 7.40 9.46
N ASP A 105 -4.54 8.22 8.47
CA ASP A 105 -5.83 8.27 7.78
C ASP A 105 -5.76 7.60 6.39
N GLU A 106 -6.90 7.50 5.73
CA GLU A 106 -7.02 6.89 4.41
C GLU A 106 -6.11 7.58 3.38
N SER A 107 -6.12 8.90 3.36
CA SER A 107 -5.31 9.69 2.42
C SER A 107 -3.82 9.43 2.59
N LYS A 108 -3.32 9.48 3.83
CA LYS A 108 -1.90 9.22 4.14
C LYS A 108 -1.48 7.77 3.92
N ALA A 109 -2.42 6.84 3.88
CA ALA A 109 -2.13 5.44 3.56
C ALA A 109 -1.94 5.20 2.07
N ILE A 110 -2.59 6.01 1.21
CA ILE A 110 -2.58 5.88 -0.25
C ILE A 110 -1.45 6.71 -0.86
N TYR A 111 -1.36 8.01 -0.52
CA TYR A 111 -0.36 8.92 -1.08
C TYR A 111 0.05 10.01 -0.09
N GLU A 112 1.11 10.70 -0.42
CA GLU A 112 1.57 11.91 0.27
C GLU A 112 2.01 12.94 -0.76
N TRP A 113 1.71 14.23 -0.50
CA TRP A 113 2.15 15.30 -1.35
C TRP A 113 3.61 15.67 -1.07
N LYS A 114 4.42 15.81 -2.11
CA LYS A 114 5.81 16.27 -2.04
C LYS A 114 5.88 17.79 -1.85
N TYR A 115 5.39 18.26 -0.72
CA TYR A 115 5.34 19.71 -0.44
C TYR A 115 6.68 20.42 -0.62
N GLY A 116 7.79 19.79 -0.26
CA GLY A 116 9.13 20.34 -0.47
C GLY A 116 9.44 20.56 -1.95
N LYS A 117 9.01 19.63 -2.83
CA LYS A 117 9.16 19.77 -4.28
C LYS A 117 8.26 20.90 -4.81
N GLN A 118 7.01 20.98 -4.36
CA GLN A 118 6.09 22.05 -4.73
C GLN A 118 6.64 23.43 -4.34
N LEU A 119 7.18 23.56 -3.12
CA LEU A 119 7.80 24.80 -2.66
C LEU A 119 9.03 25.19 -3.49
N LEU A 120 9.90 24.22 -3.79
CA LEU A 120 11.07 24.46 -4.64
C LEU A 120 10.66 24.94 -6.04
N TYR A 121 9.70 24.28 -6.66
CA TYR A 121 9.17 24.69 -7.97
C TYR A 121 8.55 26.07 -7.92
N THR A 122 7.80 26.41 -6.88
CA THR A 122 7.24 27.76 -6.68
C THR A 122 8.34 28.81 -6.58
N GLN A 123 9.46 28.51 -5.92
CA GLN A 123 10.59 29.44 -5.82
C GLN A 123 11.29 29.62 -7.17
N VAL A 124 11.54 28.54 -7.90
CA VAL A 124 12.19 28.57 -9.22
C VAL A 124 11.33 29.34 -10.24
N LEU A 125 9.99 29.12 -10.18
CA LEU A 125 9.05 29.77 -11.10
C LEU A 125 8.63 31.17 -10.67
N LYS A 126 9.14 31.69 -9.56
CA LYS A 126 8.73 33.01 -9.02
C LYS A 126 8.85 34.13 -10.02
N GLU A 127 9.94 34.16 -10.78
CA GLU A 127 10.18 35.20 -11.81
C GLU A 127 9.19 35.03 -12.97
N THR A 128 9.02 33.81 -13.46
CA THR A 128 8.05 33.47 -14.52
C THR A 128 6.61 33.76 -14.10
N LEU A 129 6.25 33.46 -12.85
CA LEU A 129 4.96 33.83 -12.30
C LEU A 129 4.74 35.34 -12.25
N GLY A 130 5.80 36.11 -11.98
CA GLY A 130 5.76 37.56 -12.06
C GLY A 130 5.37 38.06 -13.46
N GLU A 131 5.99 37.51 -14.50
CA GLU A 131 5.68 37.81 -15.90
C GLU A 131 4.25 37.41 -16.28
N ILE A 132 3.80 36.24 -15.87
CA ILE A 132 2.42 35.72 -16.11
C ILE A 132 1.37 36.63 -15.46
N LEU A 133 1.65 37.11 -14.26
CA LEU A 133 0.74 37.98 -13.51
C LEU A 133 0.86 39.46 -13.88
N ASP A 134 1.81 39.79 -14.72
CA ASP A 134 1.97 41.17 -15.17
C ASP A 134 0.70 41.68 -15.88
N GLY A 135 0.27 42.88 -15.48
CA GLY A 135 -0.97 43.48 -15.96
C GLY A 135 -2.27 42.96 -15.28
N ALA A 136 -2.24 42.02 -14.36
CA ALA A 136 -3.39 41.62 -13.60
C ALA A 136 -3.85 42.73 -12.62
N LYS A 137 -5.12 43.10 -12.70
CA LYS A 137 -5.70 44.15 -11.85
C LYS A 137 -6.40 43.57 -10.64
N GLY A 138 -5.61 43.10 -9.68
CA GLY A 138 -6.13 42.59 -8.40
C GLY A 138 -6.09 41.07 -8.25
N LEU A 139 -6.39 40.61 -7.03
CA LEU A 139 -6.25 39.23 -6.62
C LEU A 139 -7.10 38.24 -7.45
N THR A 140 -8.32 38.61 -7.79
CA THR A 140 -9.25 37.76 -8.54
C THR A 140 -8.74 37.47 -9.96
N GLU A 141 -8.21 38.46 -10.64
CA GLU A 141 -7.67 38.30 -12.00
C GLU A 141 -6.35 37.54 -11.98
N SER A 142 -5.52 37.75 -10.96
CA SER A 142 -4.29 36.96 -10.73
C SER A 142 -4.58 35.50 -10.50
N VAL A 143 -5.61 35.17 -9.68
CA VAL A 143 -6.02 33.80 -9.43
C VAL A 143 -6.60 33.15 -10.70
N ALA A 144 -7.39 33.87 -11.48
CA ALA A 144 -7.91 33.38 -12.76
C ALA A 144 -6.79 33.02 -13.73
N LYS A 145 -5.80 33.90 -13.90
CA LYS A 145 -4.60 33.64 -14.73
C LYS A 145 -3.83 32.41 -14.25
N LEU A 146 -3.65 32.26 -12.93
CA LEU A 146 -2.99 31.07 -12.38
C LEU A 146 -3.76 29.78 -12.65
N HIS A 147 -5.09 29.82 -12.63
CA HIS A 147 -5.93 28.65 -12.96
C HIS A 147 -5.82 28.26 -14.44
N GLU A 148 -5.54 29.21 -15.36
CA GLU A 148 -5.32 28.89 -16.78
C GLU A 148 -4.04 28.03 -16.99
N PHE A 149 -3.06 28.11 -16.09
CA PHE A 149 -1.86 27.26 -16.11
C PHE A 149 -2.11 25.85 -15.56
N GLY A 150 -3.33 25.59 -15.11
CA GLY A 150 -3.76 24.28 -14.63
C GLY A 150 -3.18 23.94 -13.25
N ASP A 151 -3.60 22.78 -12.78
CA ASP A 151 -3.20 22.23 -11.47
C ASP A 151 -1.80 21.57 -11.53
N VAL A 152 -0.81 22.27 -12.09
CA VAL A 152 0.56 21.74 -12.27
C VAL A 152 1.10 21.18 -10.96
N PHE A 153 0.84 21.87 -9.83
CA PHE A 153 1.31 21.45 -8.51
C PHE A 153 0.53 20.30 -7.89
N PHE A 154 -0.63 19.94 -8.47
CA PHE A 154 -1.47 18.84 -8.06
C PHE A 154 -1.42 17.67 -9.04
N SER A 155 -0.40 17.62 -9.89
CA SER A 155 -0.15 16.52 -10.81
C SER A 155 0.49 15.31 -10.09
N GLU A 156 0.48 14.16 -10.75
CA GLU A 156 1.09 12.91 -10.25
C GLU A 156 2.59 13.05 -9.94
N GLU A 157 3.29 14.00 -10.58
CA GLU A 157 4.72 14.27 -10.30
C GLU A 157 5.00 14.71 -8.87
N PHE A 158 4.00 15.32 -8.21
CA PHE A 158 4.09 15.80 -6.84
C PHE A 158 3.49 14.83 -5.83
N LEU A 159 2.98 13.68 -6.28
CA LEU A 159 2.53 12.60 -5.42
C LEU A 159 3.68 11.65 -5.08
N GLU A 160 3.77 11.26 -3.82
CA GLU A 160 4.57 10.14 -3.35
C GLU A 160 3.63 8.96 -3.05
N PRO A 161 3.64 7.92 -3.90
CA PRO A 161 2.78 6.77 -3.68
C PRO A 161 3.20 6.04 -2.41
N ARG A 162 2.25 5.84 -1.51
CA ARG A 162 2.40 5.07 -0.27
C ARG A 162 2.13 3.57 -0.51
N PRO A 163 2.38 2.70 0.47
CA PRO A 163 2.28 1.26 0.28
C PRO A 163 0.96 0.78 -0.33
N LEU A 164 -0.19 1.34 0.07
CA LEU A 164 -1.48 0.93 -0.50
C LEU A 164 -1.67 1.33 -1.97
N MET A 165 -1.02 2.38 -2.42
CA MET A 165 -1.05 2.78 -3.84
C MET A 165 -0.09 1.93 -4.69
N LYS A 166 0.92 1.31 -4.05
CA LYS A 166 1.90 0.44 -4.70
C LYS A 166 1.42 -1.01 -4.81
N ALA A 167 0.40 -1.39 -4.03
CA ALA A 167 -0.18 -2.72 -4.03
C ALA A 167 -1.11 -2.94 -5.21
#